data_34cf4ce545f9feecce1195ccbfbd8388
#
_entry.id   34cf4ce545f9feecce1195ccbfbd8388
#
_cell.length_a   1.000
_cell.length_b   1.000
_cell.length_c   1.000
_cell.angle_alpha   90.00
_cell.angle_beta   90.00
_cell.angle_gamma   90.00
#
_symmetry.space_group_name_H-M   'P 1'
#
loop_
_entity.id
_entity.type
_entity.pdbx_description
1 polymer ?
#
loop_
_entity_poly.entity_id
_entity_poly.type
_entity_poly.pdbx_seq_one_letter_code
_entity_poly.pdbx_strand_id
1 'polypeptide(L)'
;MKLKKLFLLILIVISSVISSNVNTNEGRLNTDIKIVSYNIHSGVDKDMFPTLFDIIDFLKNCDADIICLQEVNESAKVGFQVSSLKEELGMNSHFGANVVNLNSNYGLVTYSKYRIIRQNHVYLSSSKEQRGILHTVIDVKGKNVNIINVHLGTNKEEQEEQLKELQTFIEGLGNEPYIIAGDFNAADINLDDNCIDVAKTLDKSNTLTFSLGIERIDYIFVSQDIVPINYRVIIKKLSDHYPIIAKLRI
;
A
#
# COMPACT_ATOMS: atom_id res chain seq x y z
N MET A 1 19.44 62.20 67.83
CA MET A 1 19.53 60.80 67.43
C MET A 1 18.72 60.61 66.16
N LYS A 2 19.40 60.53 65.01
CA LYS A 2 18.73 60.43 63.68
C LYS A 2 18.64 58.99 63.23
N LEU A 3 17.39 58.45 63.14
CA LEU A 3 17.10 57.14 62.59
C LEU A 3 17.24 57.23 61.06
N LYS A 4 18.22 56.55 60.52
CA LYS A 4 18.33 56.35 59.07
C LYS A 4 17.37 55.23 58.64
N LYS A 5 16.34 55.55 57.85
CA LYS A 5 15.48 54.58 57.16
C LYS A 5 16.26 54.02 56.00
N LEU A 6 16.48 52.72 56.05
CA LEU A 6 17.06 51.95 54.94
C LEU A 6 15.91 51.59 53.97
N PHE A 7 15.89 52.19 52.78
CA PHE A 7 15.01 51.81 51.70
C PHE A 7 15.59 50.59 50.98
N LEU A 8 14.92 49.48 51.18
CA LEU A 8 15.23 48.26 50.43
C LEU A 8 14.46 48.32 49.10
N LEU A 9 15.20 48.56 48.01
CA LEU A 9 14.65 48.51 46.65
C LEU A 9 14.54 47.08 46.22
N ILE A 10 13.32 46.53 46.23
CA ILE A 10 13.05 45.19 45.63
C ILE A 10 12.91 45.42 44.14
N LEU A 11 13.93 45.03 43.38
CA LEU A 11 13.83 44.90 41.92
C LEU A 11 13.02 43.64 41.60
N ILE A 12 11.77 43.83 41.24
CA ILE A 12 10.98 42.76 40.64
C ILE A 12 11.40 42.68 39.18
N VAL A 13 12.24 41.69 38.86
CA VAL A 13 12.53 41.29 37.49
C VAL A 13 11.32 40.51 36.99
N ILE A 14 10.43 41.18 36.27
CA ILE A 14 9.39 40.51 35.50
C ILE A 14 10.08 39.90 34.28
N SER A 15 10.47 38.65 34.38
CA SER A 15 10.83 37.87 33.21
C SER A 15 9.54 37.61 32.42
N SER A 16 9.32 38.45 31.41
CA SER A 16 8.37 38.14 30.37
C SER A 16 8.87 36.89 29.64
N VAL A 17 8.31 35.75 30.02
CA VAL A 17 8.37 34.53 29.20
C VAL A 17 7.61 34.87 27.93
N ILE A 18 8.33 35.32 26.92
CA ILE A 18 7.85 35.31 25.54
C ILE A 18 7.73 33.85 25.21
N SER A 19 6.53 33.29 25.39
CA SER A 19 6.13 32.03 24.79
C SER A 19 6.15 32.28 23.29
N SER A 20 7.30 32.07 22.67
CA SER A 20 7.36 31.88 21.24
C SER A 20 6.54 30.65 20.95
N ASN A 21 5.28 30.86 20.53
CA ASN A 21 4.58 29.87 19.74
C ASN A 21 5.47 29.63 18.53
N VAL A 22 6.39 28.69 18.66
CA VAL A 22 7.00 28.01 17.53
C VAL A 22 5.82 27.33 16.86
N ASN A 23 5.23 28.01 15.90
CA ASN A 23 4.37 27.44 14.92
C ASN A 23 5.26 26.43 14.19
N THR A 24 5.34 25.22 14.71
CA THR A 24 5.83 24.06 13.96
C THR A 24 4.79 23.75 12.89
N ASN A 25 4.62 24.67 11.95
CA ASN A 25 4.40 24.28 10.59
C ASN A 25 5.69 23.56 10.16
N GLU A 26 5.94 22.38 10.71
CA GLU A 26 6.73 21.38 10.03
C GLU A 26 6.08 21.29 8.66
N GLY A 27 6.72 21.92 7.67
CA GLY A 27 6.23 21.94 6.31
C GLY A 27 5.97 20.51 5.95
N ARG A 28 4.69 20.13 5.78
CA ARG A 28 4.29 18.85 5.23
C ARG A 28 5.11 18.70 3.97
N LEU A 29 6.18 17.91 4.03
CA LEU A 29 6.95 17.54 2.84
C LEU A 29 6.00 16.74 1.98
N ASN A 30 5.25 17.46 1.12
CA ASN A 30 4.38 16.83 0.15
C ASN A 30 5.27 15.99 -0.77
N THR A 31 5.32 14.70 -0.53
CA THR A 31 6.09 13.75 -1.34
C THR A 31 5.13 13.05 -2.29
N ASP A 32 5.33 13.27 -3.58
CA ASP A 32 4.61 12.52 -4.59
C ASP A 32 5.24 11.13 -4.70
N ILE A 33 4.41 10.09 -4.65
CA ILE A 33 4.80 8.69 -4.82
C ILE A 33 4.00 8.05 -5.93
N LYS A 34 4.60 7.07 -6.59
CA LYS A 34 3.95 6.24 -7.60
C LYS A 34 3.83 4.81 -7.11
N ILE A 35 2.61 4.29 -7.10
CA ILE A 35 2.31 2.91 -6.73
C ILE A 35 1.73 2.14 -7.92
N VAL A 36 2.14 0.88 -8.06
CA VAL A 36 1.56 -0.12 -8.98
C VAL A 36 0.92 -1.21 -8.15
N SER A 37 -0.30 -1.64 -8.52
CA SER A 37 -0.87 -2.92 -8.10
C SER A 37 -1.10 -3.80 -9.32
N TYR A 38 -0.72 -5.08 -9.24
CA TYR A 38 -0.81 -5.99 -10.37
C TYR A 38 -0.87 -7.45 -9.93
N ASN A 39 -1.98 -8.13 -10.22
CA ASN A 39 -2.06 -9.58 -10.17
C ASN A 39 -1.31 -10.12 -11.41
N ILE A 40 -0.22 -10.85 -11.20
CA ILE A 40 0.67 -11.32 -12.29
C ILE A 40 0.36 -12.73 -12.79
N HIS A 41 -0.72 -13.35 -12.29
CA HIS A 41 -1.15 -14.69 -12.69
C HIS A 41 0.02 -15.68 -12.75
N SER A 42 0.82 -15.75 -11.70
CA SER A 42 2.02 -16.62 -11.65
C SER A 42 3.04 -16.38 -12.80
N GLY A 43 3.06 -15.19 -13.40
CA GLY A 43 3.96 -14.83 -14.50
C GLY A 43 3.57 -15.45 -15.85
N VAL A 44 2.28 -15.67 -16.08
CA VAL A 44 1.72 -16.14 -17.35
C VAL A 44 0.58 -15.23 -17.82
N ASP A 45 0.33 -15.19 -19.11
CA ASP A 45 -0.82 -14.48 -19.66
C ASP A 45 -2.13 -15.29 -19.51
N LYS A 46 -3.26 -14.74 -19.99
CA LYS A 46 -4.57 -15.40 -19.96
C LYS A 46 -4.63 -16.73 -20.73
N ASP A 47 -3.70 -16.99 -21.65
CA ASP A 47 -3.59 -18.19 -22.44
C ASP A 47 -2.48 -19.13 -21.92
N MET A 48 -1.95 -18.86 -20.71
CA MET A 48 -0.92 -19.63 -19.99
C MET A 48 0.47 -19.56 -20.64
N PHE A 49 0.76 -18.58 -21.49
CA PHE A 49 2.11 -18.35 -22.01
C PHE A 49 2.98 -17.59 -20.99
N PRO A 50 4.24 -18.00 -20.78
CA PRO A 50 5.13 -17.33 -19.84
C PRO A 50 5.39 -15.86 -20.23
N THR A 51 5.21 -14.94 -19.26
CA THR A 51 5.36 -13.48 -19.45
C THR A 51 6.17 -12.81 -18.36
N LEU A 52 6.79 -13.55 -17.44
CA LEU A 52 7.48 -12.97 -16.27
C LEU A 52 8.54 -11.93 -16.67
N PHE A 53 9.34 -12.20 -17.71
CA PHE A 53 10.36 -11.25 -18.16
C PHE A 53 9.75 -9.95 -18.72
N ASP A 54 8.67 -10.05 -19.48
CA ASP A 54 7.96 -8.89 -20.00
C ASP A 54 7.27 -8.09 -18.86
N ILE A 55 6.80 -8.79 -17.81
CA ILE A 55 6.28 -8.17 -16.58
C ILE A 55 7.40 -7.39 -15.87
N ILE A 56 8.58 -8.00 -15.70
CA ILE A 56 9.75 -7.35 -15.10
C ILE A 56 10.11 -6.07 -15.88
N ASP A 57 10.24 -6.16 -17.20
CA ASP A 57 10.57 -5.03 -18.06
C ASP A 57 9.49 -3.93 -17.96
N PHE A 58 8.23 -4.31 -17.93
CA PHE A 58 7.13 -3.38 -17.73
C PHE A 58 7.24 -2.65 -16.38
N LEU A 59 7.48 -3.38 -15.29
CA LEU A 59 7.58 -2.81 -13.94
C LEU A 59 8.81 -1.89 -13.81
N LYS A 60 9.95 -2.25 -14.41
CA LYS A 60 11.15 -1.39 -14.48
C LYS A 60 10.83 -0.06 -15.19
N ASN A 61 10.14 -0.14 -16.33
CA ASN A 61 9.74 1.04 -17.11
C ASN A 61 8.66 1.88 -16.42
N CYS A 62 7.88 1.32 -15.50
CA CYS A 62 6.94 2.10 -14.68
C CYS A 62 7.65 3.07 -13.74
N ASP A 63 8.89 2.80 -13.34
CA ASP A 63 9.65 3.57 -12.36
C ASP A 63 8.79 3.90 -11.11
N ALA A 64 8.09 2.88 -10.60
CA ALA A 64 7.23 3.00 -9.43
C ALA A 64 8.08 3.05 -8.15
N ASP A 65 7.55 3.74 -7.12
CA ASP A 65 8.19 3.78 -5.80
C ASP A 65 7.75 2.60 -4.94
N ILE A 66 6.53 2.10 -5.19
CA ILE A 66 5.91 0.96 -4.51
C ILE A 66 5.26 0.07 -5.55
N ILE A 67 5.43 -1.25 -5.42
CA ILE A 67 4.81 -2.24 -6.29
C ILE A 67 4.19 -3.33 -5.41
N CYS A 68 2.87 -3.51 -5.51
CA CYS A 68 2.11 -4.56 -4.86
C CYS A 68 1.72 -5.61 -5.90
N LEU A 69 2.23 -6.81 -5.77
CA LEU A 69 1.90 -7.91 -6.68
C LEU A 69 1.12 -9.00 -5.96
N GLN A 70 0.20 -9.61 -6.68
CA GLN A 70 -0.59 -10.76 -6.26
C GLN A 70 -0.25 -11.95 -7.17
N GLU A 71 -0.53 -13.16 -6.70
CA GLU A 71 -0.26 -14.42 -7.41
C GLU A 71 1.21 -14.63 -7.77
N VAL A 72 2.10 -14.34 -6.84
CA VAL A 72 3.54 -14.49 -7.04
C VAL A 72 4.02 -15.83 -6.50
N ASN A 73 4.75 -16.58 -7.33
CA ASN A 73 5.37 -17.84 -6.93
C ASN A 73 6.82 -17.65 -6.48
N GLU A 74 7.20 -18.43 -5.49
CA GLU A 74 8.60 -18.62 -5.08
C GLU A 74 8.84 -20.12 -4.96
N SER A 75 9.20 -20.76 -6.06
CA SER A 75 9.32 -22.21 -6.12
C SER A 75 10.33 -22.70 -7.16
N ALA A 76 10.92 -23.86 -6.90
CA ALA A 76 11.79 -24.51 -7.87
C ALA A 76 11.06 -25.01 -9.12
N LYS A 77 9.73 -25.18 -9.04
CA LYS A 77 8.91 -25.74 -10.13
C LYS A 77 8.45 -24.66 -11.12
N VAL A 78 8.04 -23.50 -10.61
CA VAL A 78 7.43 -22.42 -11.42
C VAL A 78 8.39 -21.24 -11.58
N GLY A 79 9.48 -21.23 -10.84
CA GLY A 79 10.46 -20.17 -10.80
C GLY A 79 10.45 -19.41 -9.46
N PHE A 80 11.61 -18.84 -9.14
CA PHE A 80 11.81 -18.00 -7.97
C PHE A 80 11.41 -16.55 -8.33
N GLN A 81 10.11 -16.30 -8.54
CA GLN A 81 9.62 -15.04 -9.08
C GLN A 81 9.87 -13.86 -8.13
N VAL A 82 9.66 -14.07 -6.82
CA VAL A 82 9.92 -13.03 -5.81
C VAL A 82 11.39 -12.60 -5.83
N SER A 83 12.29 -13.59 -5.85
CA SER A 83 13.74 -13.34 -5.85
C SER A 83 14.20 -12.69 -7.16
N SER A 84 13.70 -13.16 -8.30
CA SER A 84 14.03 -12.61 -9.62
C SER A 84 13.54 -11.16 -9.77
N LEU A 85 12.30 -10.87 -9.37
CA LEU A 85 11.76 -9.52 -9.38
C LEU A 85 12.53 -8.59 -8.44
N LYS A 86 12.91 -9.07 -7.24
CA LYS A 86 13.71 -8.29 -6.30
C LYS A 86 15.06 -7.87 -6.89
N GLU A 87 15.77 -8.82 -7.51
CA GLU A 87 17.07 -8.59 -8.14
C GLU A 87 16.96 -7.59 -9.28
N GLU A 88 16.02 -7.81 -10.20
CA GLU A 88 15.83 -7.00 -11.38
C GLU A 88 15.30 -5.59 -11.10
N LEU A 89 14.43 -5.43 -10.11
CA LEU A 89 13.92 -4.12 -9.70
C LEU A 89 14.87 -3.34 -8.79
N GLY A 90 15.82 -4.02 -8.12
CA GLY A 90 16.72 -3.40 -7.15
C GLY A 90 16.01 -2.76 -5.95
N MET A 91 14.86 -3.30 -5.55
CA MET A 91 14.00 -2.72 -4.50
C MET A 91 14.04 -3.58 -3.22
N ASN A 92 13.73 -2.95 -2.07
CA ASN A 92 13.42 -3.69 -0.86
C ASN A 92 12.15 -4.51 -1.09
N SER A 93 12.04 -5.70 -0.49
CA SER A 93 10.89 -6.59 -0.68
C SER A 93 10.38 -7.16 0.63
N HIS A 94 9.06 -7.36 0.67
CA HIS A 94 8.35 -8.12 1.68
C HIS A 94 7.45 -9.13 0.99
N PHE A 95 7.67 -10.41 1.23
CA PHE A 95 6.86 -11.51 0.67
C PHE A 95 6.07 -12.20 1.77
N GLY A 96 4.78 -12.44 1.54
CA GLY A 96 3.88 -13.21 2.39
C GLY A 96 3.28 -14.37 1.60
N ALA A 97 3.69 -15.59 1.95
CA ALA A 97 3.12 -16.78 1.34
C ALA A 97 1.75 -17.10 1.94
N ASN A 98 0.69 -16.93 1.16
CA ASN A 98 -0.64 -17.39 1.52
C ASN A 98 -0.72 -18.93 1.47
N VAL A 99 -0.17 -19.53 0.43
CA VAL A 99 -0.11 -20.98 0.27
C VAL A 99 1.35 -21.45 0.41
N VAL A 100 1.57 -22.36 1.35
CA VAL A 100 2.88 -22.94 1.64
C VAL A 100 2.82 -24.44 1.37
N ASN A 101 3.61 -24.90 0.41
CA ASN A 101 3.80 -26.30 0.10
C ASN A 101 5.27 -26.68 0.23
N LEU A 102 5.61 -27.98 0.27
CA LEU A 102 6.96 -28.48 0.46
C LEU A 102 8.03 -27.84 -0.47
N ASN A 103 7.64 -27.48 -1.69
CA ASN A 103 8.58 -26.95 -2.71
C ASN A 103 8.04 -25.69 -3.40
N SER A 104 7.01 -25.04 -2.85
CA SER A 104 6.37 -23.91 -3.51
C SER A 104 5.70 -23.02 -2.47
N ASN A 105 6.03 -21.75 -2.52
CA ASN A 105 5.35 -20.69 -1.81
C ASN A 105 4.64 -19.82 -2.84
N TYR A 106 3.40 -19.42 -2.53
CA TYR A 106 2.56 -18.61 -3.42
C TYR A 106 1.81 -17.57 -2.60
N GLY A 107 1.82 -16.33 -3.05
CA GLY A 107 1.16 -15.29 -2.28
C GLY A 107 1.37 -13.88 -2.81
N LEU A 108 1.61 -12.96 -1.88
CA LEU A 108 1.69 -11.53 -2.09
C LEU A 108 3.13 -11.05 -1.93
N VAL A 109 3.52 -10.05 -2.74
CA VAL A 109 4.79 -9.36 -2.50
C VAL A 109 4.63 -7.85 -2.65
N THR A 110 5.27 -7.12 -1.76
CA THR A 110 5.40 -5.67 -1.84
C THR A 110 6.86 -5.31 -2.04
N TYR A 111 7.15 -4.58 -3.14
CA TYR A 111 8.47 -3.97 -3.38
C TYR A 111 8.41 -2.49 -3.08
N SER A 112 9.51 -1.94 -2.55
CA SER A 112 9.60 -0.52 -2.19
C SER A 112 11.00 0.03 -2.44
N LYS A 113 11.11 1.22 -3.07
CA LYS A 113 12.33 2.03 -3.09
C LYS A 113 12.67 2.55 -1.69
N TYR A 114 11.65 2.75 -0.86
CA TYR A 114 11.81 3.19 0.52
C TYR A 114 12.21 2.05 1.44
N ARG A 115 12.82 2.40 2.57
CA ARG A 115 13.18 1.43 3.60
C ARG A 115 11.93 0.82 4.22
N ILE A 116 11.87 -0.50 4.28
CA ILE A 116 10.83 -1.24 5.00
C ILE A 116 11.23 -1.28 6.48
N ILE A 117 10.32 -0.82 7.36
CA ILE A 117 10.56 -0.73 8.81
C ILE A 117 9.73 -1.72 9.63
N ARG A 118 8.62 -2.23 9.07
CA ARG A 118 7.81 -3.29 9.69
C ARG A 118 7.23 -4.19 8.62
N GLN A 119 7.16 -5.47 8.92
CA GLN A 119 6.61 -6.51 8.05
C GLN A 119 5.63 -7.35 8.87
N ASN A 120 4.41 -7.53 8.38
CA ASN A 120 3.40 -8.39 8.96
C ASN A 120 2.60 -9.08 7.86
N HIS A 121 2.24 -10.34 8.07
CA HIS A 121 1.40 -11.10 7.17
C HIS A 121 0.26 -11.73 7.97
N VAL A 122 -0.98 -11.42 7.62
CA VAL A 122 -2.19 -11.87 8.30
C VAL A 122 -2.99 -12.74 7.36
N TYR A 123 -3.30 -13.96 7.77
CA TYR A 123 -4.21 -14.82 7.03
C TYR A 123 -5.65 -14.37 7.22
N LEU A 124 -6.39 -14.32 6.12
CA LEU A 124 -7.83 -14.07 6.12
C LEU A 124 -8.59 -15.40 6.18
N SER A 125 -9.81 -15.35 6.67
CA SER A 125 -10.73 -16.48 6.61
C SER A 125 -10.89 -16.97 5.17
N SER A 126 -10.57 -18.22 4.89
CA SER A 126 -10.52 -18.76 3.53
C SER A 126 -11.03 -20.18 3.48
N SER A 127 -11.92 -20.48 2.52
CA SER A 127 -12.57 -21.77 2.37
C SER A 127 -11.86 -22.68 1.36
N LYS A 128 -11.11 -22.11 0.42
CA LYS A 128 -10.40 -22.83 -0.65
C LYS A 128 -8.92 -22.50 -0.62
N GLU A 129 -8.51 -21.50 -1.41
CA GLU A 129 -7.14 -21.01 -1.42
C GLU A 129 -6.94 -19.98 -0.32
N GLN A 130 -5.93 -20.18 0.51
CA GLN A 130 -5.65 -19.24 1.60
C GLN A 130 -5.36 -17.84 1.06
N ARG A 131 -6.09 -16.86 1.56
CA ARG A 131 -5.95 -15.43 1.27
C ARG A 131 -5.29 -14.71 2.45
N GLY A 132 -4.83 -13.49 2.23
CA GLY A 132 -4.14 -12.76 3.29
C GLY A 132 -3.99 -11.27 3.01
N ILE A 133 -3.59 -10.57 4.06
CA ILE A 133 -3.15 -9.18 4.08
C ILE A 133 -1.65 -9.17 4.25
N LEU A 134 -0.92 -8.60 3.30
CA LEU A 134 0.50 -8.32 3.43
C LEU A 134 0.69 -6.86 3.84
N HIS A 135 0.96 -6.64 5.10
CA HIS A 135 1.14 -5.32 5.68
C HIS A 135 2.61 -4.96 5.78
N THR A 136 3.03 -3.95 5.04
CA THR A 136 4.40 -3.45 4.97
C THR A 136 4.43 -1.99 5.38
N VAL A 137 5.15 -1.63 6.43
CA VAL A 137 5.35 -0.22 6.80
C VAL A 137 6.65 0.27 6.21
N ILE A 138 6.58 1.37 5.47
CA ILE A 138 7.73 2.02 4.82
C ILE A 138 7.99 3.40 5.40
N ASP A 139 9.24 3.82 5.35
CA ASP A 139 9.68 5.16 5.76
C ASP A 139 9.77 6.09 4.53
N VAL A 140 8.77 6.91 4.31
CA VAL A 140 8.75 7.90 3.23
C VAL A 140 9.27 9.23 3.78
N LYS A 141 10.61 9.39 3.74
CA LYS A 141 11.30 10.61 4.20
C LYS A 141 10.95 11.01 5.63
N GLY A 142 10.90 10.05 6.54
CA GLY A 142 10.60 10.25 7.95
C GLY A 142 9.11 10.11 8.32
N LYS A 143 8.22 9.89 7.33
CA LYS A 143 6.81 9.59 7.57
C LYS A 143 6.56 8.10 7.36
N ASN A 144 6.05 7.42 8.38
CA ASN A 144 5.64 6.02 8.26
C ASN A 144 4.36 5.93 7.44
N VAL A 145 4.35 5.05 6.44
CA VAL A 145 3.18 4.78 5.60
C VAL A 145 2.92 3.28 5.57
N ASN A 146 1.68 2.91 5.85
CA ASN A 146 1.23 1.53 5.86
C ASN A 146 0.80 1.12 4.45
N ILE A 147 1.48 0.13 3.87
CA ILE A 147 1.13 -0.47 2.57
C ILE A 147 0.47 -1.81 2.85
N ILE A 148 -0.76 -1.94 2.40
CA ILE A 148 -1.63 -3.09 2.62
C ILE A 148 -1.90 -3.72 1.26
N ASN A 149 -1.19 -4.79 0.94
CA ASN A 149 -1.38 -5.56 -0.29
C ASN A 149 -2.34 -6.72 0.00
N VAL A 150 -3.41 -6.85 -0.77
CA VAL A 150 -4.45 -7.86 -0.55
C VAL A 150 -4.74 -8.65 -1.83
N HIS A 151 -5.20 -9.89 -1.63
CA HIS A 151 -5.84 -10.69 -2.67
C HIS A 151 -6.99 -11.45 -1.99
N LEU A 152 -8.23 -11.07 -2.31
CA LEU A 152 -9.43 -11.66 -1.70
C LEU A 152 -9.89 -12.91 -2.45
N GLY A 153 -10.77 -13.68 -1.84
CA GLY A 153 -11.38 -14.86 -2.42
C GLY A 153 -12.32 -14.53 -3.59
N THR A 154 -12.67 -15.56 -4.36
CA THR A 154 -13.61 -15.44 -5.51
C THR A 154 -15.05 -15.77 -5.14
N ASN A 155 -15.30 -16.28 -3.93
CA ASN A 155 -16.63 -16.61 -3.43
C ASN A 155 -17.21 -15.42 -2.65
N LYS A 156 -18.47 -15.10 -2.89
CA LYS A 156 -19.10 -13.89 -2.34
C LYS A 156 -19.16 -13.89 -0.80
N GLU A 157 -19.55 -15.00 -0.21
CA GLU A 157 -19.66 -15.14 1.25
C GLU A 157 -18.27 -15.00 1.91
N GLU A 158 -17.25 -15.58 1.28
CA GLU A 158 -15.85 -15.44 1.71
C GLU A 158 -15.36 -14.00 1.58
N GLN A 159 -15.67 -13.31 0.47
CA GLN A 159 -15.33 -11.89 0.26
C GLN A 159 -15.96 -10.98 1.31
N GLU A 160 -17.23 -11.19 1.64
CA GLU A 160 -17.94 -10.41 2.67
C GLU A 160 -17.28 -10.55 4.05
N GLU A 161 -16.80 -11.74 4.41
CA GLU A 161 -16.08 -11.95 5.68
C GLU A 161 -14.67 -11.32 5.63
N GLN A 162 -13.94 -11.54 4.55
CA GLN A 162 -12.60 -10.98 4.34
C GLN A 162 -12.60 -9.46 4.30
N LEU A 163 -13.64 -8.83 3.75
CA LEU A 163 -13.80 -7.38 3.78
C LEU A 163 -14.00 -6.85 5.20
N LYS A 164 -14.77 -7.55 6.07
CA LYS A 164 -14.90 -7.18 7.48
C LYS A 164 -13.58 -7.33 8.23
N GLU A 165 -12.84 -8.42 7.97
CA GLU A 165 -11.51 -8.63 8.55
C GLU A 165 -10.53 -7.52 8.11
N LEU A 166 -10.53 -7.16 6.83
CA LEU A 166 -9.73 -6.05 6.30
C LEU A 166 -10.12 -4.72 6.94
N GLN A 167 -11.41 -4.45 7.09
CA GLN A 167 -11.91 -3.24 7.74
C GLN A 167 -11.47 -3.17 9.21
N THR A 168 -11.62 -4.27 9.96
CA THR A 168 -11.13 -4.37 11.34
C THR A 168 -9.62 -4.14 11.43
N PHE A 169 -8.86 -4.67 10.46
CA PHE A 169 -7.42 -4.45 10.38
C PHE A 169 -7.09 -2.96 10.17
N ILE A 170 -7.80 -2.28 9.26
CA ILE A 170 -7.61 -0.85 8.97
C ILE A 170 -7.96 0.01 10.21
N GLU A 171 -9.05 -0.28 10.88
CA GLU A 171 -9.47 0.40 12.13
C GLU A 171 -8.37 0.31 13.20
N GLY A 172 -7.68 -0.84 13.28
CA GLY A 172 -6.54 -1.05 14.18
C GLY A 172 -5.31 -0.19 13.90
N LEU A 173 -5.20 0.43 12.71
CA LEU A 173 -4.13 1.38 12.38
C LEU A 173 -4.37 2.77 12.97
N GLY A 174 -5.59 3.07 13.40
CA GLY A 174 -5.97 4.38 13.91
C GLY A 174 -5.82 5.48 12.85
N ASN A 175 -5.08 6.53 13.18
CA ASN A 175 -4.85 7.67 12.28
C ASN A 175 -3.56 7.57 11.47
N GLU A 176 -2.90 6.40 11.43
CA GLU A 176 -1.69 6.25 10.61
C GLU A 176 -2.05 6.23 9.11
N PRO A 177 -1.28 6.93 8.24
CA PRO A 177 -1.55 6.93 6.81
C PRO A 177 -1.39 5.53 6.22
N TYR A 178 -2.32 5.17 5.33
CA TYR A 178 -2.28 3.87 4.67
C TYR A 178 -2.65 3.94 3.18
N ILE A 179 -2.13 2.97 2.44
CA ILE A 179 -2.48 2.69 1.05
C ILE A 179 -2.83 1.20 0.98
N ILE A 180 -4.04 0.89 0.54
CA ILE A 180 -4.48 -0.47 0.27
C ILE A 180 -4.43 -0.67 -1.23
N ALA A 181 -3.83 -1.73 -1.69
CA ALA A 181 -3.74 -2.05 -3.11
C ALA A 181 -3.90 -3.57 -3.30
N GLY A 182 -4.60 -3.99 -4.34
CA GLY A 182 -4.73 -5.42 -4.60
C GLY A 182 -5.91 -5.80 -5.46
N ASP A 183 -6.05 -7.12 -5.61
CA ASP A 183 -7.14 -7.80 -6.27
C ASP A 183 -8.21 -8.17 -5.22
N PHE A 184 -9.37 -7.56 -5.35
CA PHE A 184 -10.51 -7.81 -4.47
C PHE A 184 -11.45 -8.90 -5.00
N ASN A 185 -11.23 -9.37 -6.25
CA ASN A 185 -12.09 -10.34 -6.92
C ASN A 185 -13.59 -9.98 -6.92
N ALA A 186 -13.91 -8.72 -6.69
CA ALA A 186 -15.27 -8.21 -6.62
C ALA A 186 -15.36 -6.79 -7.17
N ALA A 187 -16.49 -6.48 -7.80
CA ALA A 187 -16.83 -5.13 -8.23
C ALA A 187 -17.51 -4.35 -7.10
N ASP A 188 -17.60 -3.03 -7.29
CA ASP A 188 -18.33 -2.09 -6.42
C ASP A 188 -17.94 -2.17 -4.93
N ILE A 189 -16.65 -2.41 -4.67
CA ILE A 189 -16.12 -2.42 -3.31
C ILE A 189 -16.29 -1.04 -2.69
N ASN A 190 -16.92 -1.03 -1.51
CA ASN A 190 -16.98 0.11 -0.63
C ASN A 190 -16.41 -0.31 0.74
N LEU A 191 -15.28 0.27 1.10
CA LEU A 191 -14.74 0.19 2.46
C LEU A 191 -15.35 1.32 3.30
N ASP A 192 -14.85 1.55 4.50
CA ASP A 192 -15.30 2.64 5.37
C ASP A 192 -15.22 4.02 4.69
N ASP A 193 -16.04 4.99 5.17
CA ASP A 193 -16.06 6.40 4.70
C ASP A 193 -14.69 7.11 4.83
N ASN A 194 -13.80 6.59 5.68
CA ASN A 194 -12.43 7.07 5.82
C ASN A 194 -11.48 6.55 4.73
N CYS A 195 -11.96 5.67 3.87
CA CYS A 195 -11.19 4.99 2.85
C CYS A 195 -11.53 5.55 1.46
N ILE A 196 -10.60 6.29 0.86
CA ILE A 196 -10.79 6.97 -0.41
C ILE A 196 -10.45 6.02 -1.56
N ASP A 197 -11.41 5.67 -2.42
CA ASP A 197 -11.15 4.99 -3.70
C ASP A 197 -10.49 5.96 -4.67
N VAL A 198 -9.24 5.72 -5.02
CA VAL A 198 -8.42 6.57 -5.88
C VAL A 198 -9.02 6.70 -7.28
N ALA A 199 -9.50 5.61 -7.86
CA ALA A 199 -10.09 5.61 -9.19
C ALA A 199 -11.42 6.38 -9.22
N LYS A 200 -12.26 6.18 -8.20
CA LYS A 200 -13.57 6.86 -8.08
C LYS A 200 -13.38 8.37 -7.89
N THR A 201 -12.46 8.76 -7.02
CA THR A 201 -12.14 10.18 -6.77
C THR A 201 -11.65 10.92 -8.01
N LEU A 202 -11.01 10.22 -8.93
CA LEU A 202 -10.45 10.78 -10.18
C LEU A 202 -11.31 10.51 -11.41
N ASP A 203 -12.58 10.08 -11.24
CA ASP A 203 -13.53 9.75 -12.33
C ASP A 203 -12.97 8.69 -13.30
N LYS A 204 -12.26 7.67 -12.78
CA LYS A 204 -11.62 6.57 -13.54
C LYS A 204 -12.14 5.18 -13.17
N SER A 205 -13.21 5.09 -12.37
CA SER A 205 -13.74 3.82 -11.85
C SER A 205 -14.36 2.90 -12.92
N ASN A 206 -14.69 3.42 -14.10
CA ASN A 206 -15.35 2.66 -15.16
C ASN A 206 -14.39 1.84 -16.05
N THR A 207 -13.10 1.82 -15.73
CA THR A 207 -12.13 1.05 -16.53
C THR A 207 -11.96 -0.34 -15.91
N LEU A 208 -12.23 -1.37 -16.72
CA LEU A 208 -12.05 -2.77 -16.29
C LEU A 208 -10.58 -3.07 -16.02
N THR A 209 -10.33 -3.97 -15.07
CA THR A 209 -8.97 -4.37 -14.67
C THR A 209 -8.70 -5.86 -14.89
N PHE A 210 -9.71 -6.64 -15.22
CA PHE A 210 -9.63 -8.07 -15.51
C PHE A 210 -10.02 -8.35 -16.98
N SER A 211 -9.18 -9.06 -17.72
CA SER A 211 -9.32 -9.25 -19.17
C SER A 211 -10.49 -10.16 -19.58
N LEU A 212 -10.92 -11.03 -18.68
CA LEU A 212 -12.03 -11.97 -18.88
C LEU A 212 -13.35 -11.46 -18.30
N GLY A 213 -13.33 -10.30 -17.62
CA GLY A 213 -14.49 -9.68 -16.99
C GLY A 213 -14.95 -8.41 -17.71
N ILE A 214 -15.98 -7.81 -17.15
CA ILE A 214 -16.56 -6.53 -17.61
C ILE A 214 -16.45 -5.43 -16.55
N GLU A 215 -15.82 -5.72 -15.40
CA GLU A 215 -15.81 -4.88 -14.21
C GLU A 215 -14.39 -4.62 -13.72
N ARG A 216 -14.27 -3.64 -12.84
CA ARG A 216 -13.05 -3.34 -12.09
C ARG A 216 -13.05 -4.18 -10.81
N ILE A 217 -12.04 -5.02 -10.65
CA ILE A 217 -11.85 -5.87 -9.45
C ILE A 217 -10.54 -5.60 -8.74
N ASP A 218 -9.65 -4.80 -9.32
CA ASP A 218 -8.42 -4.33 -8.68
C ASP A 218 -8.59 -2.88 -8.21
N TYR A 219 -8.09 -2.60 -7.01
CA TYR A 219 -8.31 -1.32 -6.34
C TYR A 219 -7.04 -0.75 -5.73
N ILE A 220 -7.01 0.59 -5.64
CA ILE A 220 -6.14 1.34 -4.75
C ILE A 220 -7.02 2.25 -3.92
N PHE A 221 -7.00 2.05 -2.59
CA PHE A 221 -7.63 2.91 -1.61
C PHE A 221 -6.56 3.61 -0.77
N VAL A 222 -6.88 4.79 -0.25
CA VAL A 222 -5.97 5.56 0.60
C VAL A 222 -6.70 6.17 1.79
N SER A 223 -5.97 6.43 2.88
CA SER A 223 -6.46 7.23 4.01
C SER A 223 -6.70 8.68 3.60
N GLN A 224 -7.51 9.41 4.37
CA GLN A 224 -7.96 10.78 4.05
C GLN A 224 -6.81 11.81 3.95
N ASP A 225 -5.68 11.56 4.56
CA ASP A 225 -4.51 12.44 4.53
C ASP A 225 -3.59 12.23 3.32
N ILE A 226 -3.91 11.25 2.45
CA ILE A 226 -3.22 10.98 1.19
C ILE A 226 -4.08 11.48 0.02
N VAL A 227 -3.49 12.30 -0.85
CA VAL A 227 -4.20 12.96 -1.94
C VAL A 227 -3.98 12.20 -3.26
N PRO A 228 -5.03 11.66 -3.90
CA PRO A 228 -4.96 11.12 -5.26
C PRO A 228 -4.61 12.22 -6.29
N ILE A 229 -3.59 11.98 -7.12
CA ILE A 229 -3.16 12.92 -8.17
C ILE A 229 -3.47 12.38 -9.56
N ASN A 230 -3.22 11.09 -9.78
CA ASN A 230 -3.45 10.43 -11.06
C ASN A 230 -3.75 8.94 -10.84
N TYR A 231 -4.54 8.36 -11.74
CA TYR A 231 -4.82 6.93 -11.79
C TYR A 231 -4.92 6.47 -13.24
N ARG A 232 -4.39 5.30 -13.53
CA ARG A 232 -4.46 4.68 -14.85
C ARG A 232 -4.52 3.16 -14.75
N VAL A 233 -5.33 2.57 -15.60
CA VAL A 233 -5.25 1.14 -15.93
C VAL A 233 -4.43 1.02 -17.21
N ILE A 234 -3.43 0.15 -17.23
CA ILE A 234 -2.55 -0.06 -18.39
C ILE A 234 -2.94 -1.35 -19.07
N ILE A 235 -3.53 -1.26 -20.25
CA ILE A 235 -3.93 -2.44 -21.02
C ILE A 235 -2.69 -3.15 -21.55
N LYS A 236 -2.27 -4.20 -20.85
CA LYS A 236 -1.16 -5.08 -21.19
C LYS A 236 -1.63 -6.54 -21.11
N LYS A 237 -1.31 -7.34 -22.13
CA LYS A 237 -1.70 -8.75 -22.19
C LYS A 237 -0.59 -9.66 -21.62
N LEU A 238 -0.09 -9.32 -20.43
CA LEU A 238 0.99 -10.05 -19.75
C LEU A 238 0.48 -10.89 -18.56
N SER A 239 -0.79 -10.72 -18.22
CA SER A 239 -1.57 -11.46 -17.23
C SER A 239 -3.01 -11.46 -17.70
N ASP A 240 -3.89 -12.15 -17.02
CA ASP A 240 -5.34 -12.02 -17.18
C ASP A 240 -5.87 -10.74 -16.49
N HIS A 241 -5.10 -10.10 -15.60
CA HIS A 241 -5.35 -8.77 -15.07
C HIS A 241 -4.58 -7.67 -15.81
N TYR A 242 -5.02 -6.43 -15.64
CA TYR A 242 -4.32 -5.23 -16.10
C TYR A 242 -3.73 -4.46 -14.92
N PRO A 243 -2.44 -4.08 -14.98
CA PRO A 243 -1.83 -3.31 -13.89
C PRO A 243 -2.51 -1.94 -13.72
N ILE A 244 -2.75 -1.58 -12.48
CA ILE A 244 -3.24 -0.26 -12.09
C ILE A 244 -2.12 0.56 -11.48
N ILE A 245 -2.04 1.84 -11.84
CA ILE A 245 -0.99 2.76 -11.41
C ILE A 245 -1.64 4.01 -10.84
N ALA A 246 -1.24 4.39 -9.64
CA ALA A 246 -1.62 5.66 -9.05
C ALA A 246 -0.41 6.53 -8.74
N LYS A 247 -0.60 7.85 -8.90
CA LYS A 247 0.27 8.88 -8.32
C LYS A 247 -0.47 9.51 -7.15
N LEU A 248 0.17 9.52 -6.00
CA LEU A 248 -0.38 9.95 -4.72
C LEU A 248 0.54 10.99 -4.08
N ARG A 249 -0.02 11.88 -3.27
CA ARG A 249 0.72 12.84 -2.45
C ARG A 249 0.52 12.53 -0.98
N ILE A 250 1.64 12.34 -0.25
CA ILE A 250 1.70 12.00 1.17
C ILE A 250 2.12 13.20 1.99
#